data_d3006937b833dfce7c0cfdb9cd6cc7a1
#
_entry.id   d3006937b833dfce7c0cfdb9cd6cc7a1
#
_cell.length_a   1.000
_cell.length_b   1.000
_cell.length_c   1.000
_cell.angle_alpha   90.00
_cell.angle_beta   90.00
_cell.angle_gamma   90.00
#
_symmetry.space_group_name_H-M   'P 1'
#
loop_
_entity.id
_entity.type
_entity.pdbx_description
1 polymer ?
#
loop_
_entity_poly.entity_id
_entity_poly.type
_entity_poly.pdbx_seq_one_letter_code
_entity_poly.pdbx_strand_id
1 'polypeptide(L)'
;MWAFACGAVSSGVPWSGHGGSVALGIVLAGPLVCGTSQAVNDWFDRHVDAINEPGRPIPSGRVPGRWGLYIGSIGSVVSLAVASLLGLWVFVATVLALILAWAYSAPPVRLKGNGWWGNLAVGVSYEGLAWVTGAAVMLGGALPDWRILALAGLYSLGAHGIMTLNDFKAIAGDQRMGVRSLPVQLGAGPAAWVASLVMTLPPTVLAASGPTF
;
A
#
# COMPACT_ATOMS: atom_id res chain seq x y z
N MET A 1 -6.17 -4.84 5.13
CA MET A 1 -7.62 -4.89 5.51
C MET A 1 -7.95 -3.94 6.66
N TRP A 2 -7.06 -3.75 7.65
CA TRP A 2 -7.27 -2.81 8.76
C TRP A 2 -7.63 -1.40 8.30
N ALA A 3 -6.80 -0.78 7.44
CA ALA A 3 -7.03 0.57 6.93
C ALA A 3 -8.37 0.73 6.19
N PHE A 4 -8.78 -0.27 5.40
CA PHE A 4 -10.10 -0.29 4.78
C PHE A 4 -11.23 -0.25 5.81
N ALA A 5 -11.14 -1.05 6.87
CA ALA A 5 -12.13 -1.05 7.95
C ALA A 5 -12.16 0.28 8.68
N CYS A 6 -11.01 0.89 8.98
CA CYS A 6 -10.92 2.22 9.56
C CYS A 6 -11.60 3.27 8.68
N GLY A 7 -11.36 3.24 7.36
CA GLY A 7 -12.02 4.10 6.41
C GLY A 7 -13.55 3.93 6.41
N ALA A 8 -14.01 2.68 6.37
CA ALA A 8 -15.43 2.38 6.41
C ALA A 8 -16.12 2.92 7.69
N VAL A 9 -15.46 2.74 8.85
CA VAL A 9 -15.96 3.28 10.13
C VAL A 9 -15.93 4.81 10.14
N SER A 10 -14.84 5.41 9.64
CA SER A 10 -14.67 6.88 9.60
C SER A 10 -15.72 7.59 8.74
N SER A 11 -16.37 6.87 7.82
CA SER A 11 -17.45 7.44 7.01
C SER A 11 -18.66 7.89 7.82
N GLY A 12 -18.85 7.36 9.03
CA GLY A 12 -20.02 7.60 9.87
C GLY A 12 -21.32 6.98 9.34
N VAL A 13 -21.26 6.28 8.20
CA VAL A 13 -22.46 5.66 7.58
C VAL A 13 -22.78 4.35 8.29
N PRO A 14 -24.06 4.09 8.63
CA PRO A 14 -24.46 2.81 9.21
C PRO A 14 -24.18 1.63 8.29
N TRP A 15 -23.76 0.52 8.87
CA TRP A 15 -23.39 -0.70 8.10
C TRP A 15 -24.61 -1.41 7.47
N SER A 16 -25.83 -1.13 7.98
CA SER A 16 -27.06 -1.71 7.45
C SER A 16 -27.25 -1.34 5.97
N GLY A 17 -27.46 -2.35 5.13
CA GLY A 17 -27.62 -2.17 3.68
C GLY A 17 -26.32 -2.11 2.87
N HIS A 18 -25.14 -2.00 3.51
CA HIS A 18 -23.86 -1.88 2.81
C HIS A 18 -23.06 -3.19 2.74
N GLY A 19 -23.59 -4.31 3.25
CA GLY A 19 -22.87 -5.58 3.36
C GLY A 19 -22.27 -6.06 2.04
N GLY A 20 -23.02 -5.95 0.93
CA GLY A 20 -22.57 -6.34 -0.40
C GLY A 20 -21.42 -5.48 -0.94
N SER A 21 -21.55 -4.14 -0.84
CA SER A 21 -20.51 -3.20 -1.29
C SER A 21 -19.25 -3.30 -0.43
N VAL A 22 -19.39 -3.49 0.88
CA VAL A 22 -18.26 -3.70 1.80
C VAL A 22 -17.54 -5.02 1.47
N ALA A 23 -18.29 -6.12 1.28
CA ALA A 23 -17.69 -7.40 0.90
C ALA A 23 -16.91 -7.29 -0.42
N LEU A 24 -17.50 -6.63 -1.42
CA LEU A 24 -16.84 -6.40 -2.72
C LEU A 24 -15.61 -5.47 -2.56
N GLY A 25 -15.69 -4.43 -1.72
CA GLY A 25 -14.58 -3.55 -1.40
C GLY A 25 -13.42 -4.27 -0.70
N ILE A 26 -13.73 -5.23 0.18
CA ILE A 26 -12.75 -6.11 0.82
C ILE A 26 -12.05 -6.99 -0.21
N VAL A 27 -12.80 -7.58 -1.13
CA VAL A 27 -12.23 -8.38 -2.23
C VAL A 27 -11.38 -7.50 -3.14
N LEU A 28 -11.82 -6.27 -3.42
CA LEU A 28 -11.05 -5.32 -4.20
C LEU A 28 -9.72 -4.95 -3.54
N ALA A 29 -9.76 -4.45 -2.31
CA ALA A 29 -8.56 -3.95 -1.62
C ALA A 29 -7.57 -5.07 -1.24
N GLY A 30 -8.08 -6.24 -0.86
CA GLY A 30 -7.27 -7.40 -0.47
C GLY A 30 -6.85 -8.28 -1.67
N PRO A 31 -7.61 -9.31 -2.02
CA PRO A 31 -7.20 -10.27 -3.05
C PRO A 31 -6.85 -9.63 -4.39
N LEU A 32 -7.60 -8.63 -4.84
CA LEU A 32 -7.38 -8.03 -6.14
C LEU A 32 -6.21 -7.04 -6.13
N VAL A 33 -6.30 -5.91 -5.46
CA VAL A 33 -5.25 -4.87 -5.53
C VAL A 33 -3.97 -5.32 -4.82
N CYS A 34 -4.06 -5.80 -3.57
CA CYS A 34 -2.89 -6.26 -2.83
C CYS A 34 -2.27 -7.50 -3.48
N GLY A 35 -3.09 -8.49 -3.89
CA GLY A 35 -2.60 -9.68 -4.60
C GLY A 35 -1.93 -9.34 -5.94
N THR A 36 -2.49 -8.39 -6.69
CA THR A 36 -1.87 -7.87 -7.92
C THR A 36 -0.52 -7.22 -7.63
N SER A 37 -0.44 -6.38 -6.59
CA SER A 37 0.81 -5.75 -6.15
C SER A 37 1.88 -6.79 -5.82
N GLN A 38 1.52 -7.86 -5.12
CA GLN A 38 2.45 -8.96 -4.81
C GLN A 38 2.91 -9.70 -6.07
N ALA A 39 1.99 -10.03 -6.98
CA ALA A 39 2.35 -10.72 -8.24
C ALA A 39 3.29 -9.87 -9.10
N VAL A 40 3.07 -8.56 -9.18
CA VAL A 40 3.96 -7.61 -9.85
C VAL A 40 5.32 -7.56 -9.16
N ASN A 41 5.35 -7.47 -7.83
CA ASN A 41 6.59 -7.46 -7.07
C ASN A 41 7.39 -8.75 -7.31
N ASP A 42 6.79 -9.91 -7.12
CA ASP A 42 7.44 -11.22 -7.29
C ASP A 42 7.95 -11.43 -8.73
N TRP A 43 7.23 -10.90 -9.73
CA TRP A 43 7.69 -10.97 -11.11
C TRP A 43 8.97 -10.16 -11.34
N PHE A 44 9.03 -8.93 -10.86
CA PHE A 44 10.22 -8.09 -11.05
C PHE A 44 11.40 -8.51 -10.17
N ASP A 45 11.13 -9.16 -9.03
CA ASP A 45 12.17 -9.66 -8.13
C ASP A 45 12.57 -11.11 -8.36
N ARG A 46 11.96 -11.83 -9.31
CA ARG A 46 12.14 -13.27 -9.53
C ARG A 46 13.61 -13.74 -9.60
N HIS A 47 14.51 -12.90 -10.08
CA HIS A 47 15.94 -13.24 -10.17
C HIS A 47 16.64 -13.11 -8.81
N VAL A 48 16.25 -12.14 -8.02
CA VAL A 48 16.75 -11.93 -6.65
C VAL A 48 16.16 -12.99 -5.72
N ASP A 49 14.87 -13.24 -5.84
CA ASP A 49 14.15 -14.23 -5.05
C ASP A 49 14.62 -15.66 -5.35
N ALA A 50 15.10 -15.95 -6.56
CA ALA A 50 15.69 -17.25 -6.86
C ALA A 50 16.92 -17.56 -5.99
N ILE A 51 17.60 -16.53 -5.48
CA ILE A 51 18.77 -16.67 -4.58
C ILE A 51 18.31 -16.64 -3.13
N ASN A 52 17.47 -15.65 -2.76
CA ASN A 52 17.13 -15.38 -1.37
C ASN A 52 15.97 -16.22 -0.84
N GLU A 53 14.99 -16.48 -1.71
CA GLU A 53 13.74 -17.17 -1.35
C GLU A 53 13.29 -18.14 -2.47
N PRO A 54 14.11 -19.19 -2.78
CA PRO A 54 13.86 -20.09 -3.92
C PRO A 54 12.52 -20.84 -3.82
N GLY A 55 11.93 -20.89 -2.63
CA GLY A 55 10.61 -21.50 -2.40
C GLY A 55 9.41 -20.65 -2.83
N ARG A 56 9.58 -19.38 -3.23
CA ARG A 56 8.48 -18.54 -3.74
C ARG A 56 7.86 -19.11 -5.01
N PRO A 57 6.59 -18.80 -5.32
CA PRO A 57 5.87 -19.41 -6.45
C PRO A 57 6.56 -19.26 -7.80
N ILE A 58 7.14 -18.10 -8.11
CA ILE A 58 7.78 -17.85 -9.41
C ILE A 58 9.18 -18.50 -9.47
N PRO A 59 10.11 -18.25 -8.54
CA PRO A 59 11.43 -18.88 -8.54
C PRO A 59 11.39 -20.40 -8.50
N SER A 60 10.44 -20.99 -7.76
CA SER A 60 10.29 -22.46 -7.65
C SER A 60 9.71 -23.12 -8.90
N GLY A 61 9.29 -22.34 -9.90
CA GLY A 61 8.64 -22.86 -11.10
C GLY A 61 7.17 -23.23 -10.95
N ARG A 62 6.55 -23.07 -9.75
CA ARG A 62 5.09 -23.30 -9.57
C ARG A 62 4.26 -22.32 -10.39
N VAL A 63 4.77 -21.12 -10.65
CA VAL A 63 4.22 -20.14 -11.59
C VAL A 63 5.23 -19.98 -12.73
N PRO A 64 5.11 -20.77 -13.83
CA PRO A 64 6.12 -20.85 -14.87
C PRO A 64 6.06 -19.68 -15.85
N GLY A 65 7.16 -19.46 -16.56
CA GLY A 65 7.24 -18.53 -17.68
C GLY A 65 6.89 -17.10 -17.30
N ARG A 66 5.97 -16.49 -18.04
CA ARG A 66 5.50 -15.10 -17.83
C ARG A 66 4.20 -14.99 -17.03
N TRP A 67 3.76 -16.06 -16.40
CA TRP A 67 2.48 -16.05 -15.68
C TRP A 67 2.43 -15.02 -14.56
N GLY A 68 3.52 -14.75 -13.86
CA GLY A 68 3.56 -13.67 -12.86
C GLY A 68 3.18 -12.30 -13.44
N LEU A 69 3.68 -11.98 -14.65
CA LEU A 69 3.33 -10.76 -15.37
C LEU A 69 1.86 -10.76 -15.82
N TYR A 70 1.38 -11.90 -16.35
CA TYR A 70 -0.02 -12.03 -16.77
C TYR A 70 -0.98 -11.90 -15.59
N ILE A 71 -0.67 -12.52 -14.45
CA ILE A 71 -1.47 -12.39 -13.21
C ILE A 71 -1.51 -10.92 -12.78
N GLY A 72 -0.38 -10.21 -12.76
CA GLY A 72 -0.33 -8.79 -12.44
C GLY A 72 -1.16 -7.94 -13.41
N SER A 73 -1.08 -8.21 -14.72
CA SER A 73 -1.82 -7.45 -15.74
C SER A 73 -3.33 -7.73 -15.68
N ILE A 74 -3.72 -9.00 -15.62
CA ILE A 74 -5.14 -9.41 -15.54
C ILE A 74 -5.73 -8.93 -14.20
N GLY A 75 -4.99 -9.09 -13.10
CA GLY A 75 -5.40 -8.61 -11.80
C GLY A 75 -5.63 -7.10 -11.79
N SER A 76 -4.80 -6.32 -12.49
CA SER A 76 -5.01 -4.88 -12.66
C SER A 76 -6.32 -4.57 -13.40
N VAL A 77 -6.58 -5.24 -14.52
CA VAL A 77 -7.81 -5.04 -15.29
C VAL A 77 -9.06 -5.43 -14.48
N VAL A 78 -9.01 -6.58 -13.80
CA VAL A 78 -10.12 -7.06 -12.96
C VAL A 78 -10.35 -6.10 -11.79
N SER A 79 -9.27 -5.60 -11.14
CA SER A 79 -9.39 -4.60 -10.07
C SER A 79 -10.10 -3.33 -10.55
N LEU A 80 -9.74 -2.81 -11.72
CA LEU A 80 -10.41 -1.63 -12.30
C LEU A 80 -11.87 -1.90 -12.63
N ALA A 81 -12.18 -3.07 -13.19
CA ALA A 81 -13.55 -3.46 -13.50
C ALA A 81 -14.42 -3.56 -12.22
N VAL A 82 -13.89 -4.18 -11.16
CA VAL A 82 -14.60 -4.25 -9.87
C VAL A 82 -14.73 -2.87 -9.23
N ALA A 83 -13.68 -2.05 -9.27
CA ALA A 83 -13.71 -0.71 -8.71
C ALA A 83 -14.75 0.19 -9.40
N SER A 84 -14.94 0.04 -10.70
CA SER A 84 -15.95 0.81 -11.47
C SER A 84 -17.39 0.52 -11.01
N LEU A 85 -17.65 -0.67 -10.44
CA LEU A 85 -18.95 -1.02 -9.88
C LEU A 85 -19.21 -0.37 -8.51
N LEU A 86 -18.14 0.05 -7.81
CA LEU A 86 -18.20 0.64 -6.48
C LEU A 86 -18.21 2.17 -6.50
N GLY A 87 -18.05 2.78 -7.66
CA GLY A 87 -18.15 4.21 -7.88
C GLY A 87 -16.84 4.94 -8.14
N LEU A 88 -16.98 6.25 -8.47
CA LEU A 88 -15.88 7.04 -9.03
C LEU A 88 -14.63 7.10 -8.14
N TRP A 89 -14.79 7.41 -6.86
CA TRP A 89 -13.63 7.63 -6.00
C TRP A 89 -12.98 6.32 -5.53
N VAL A 90 -13.74 5.21 -5.52
CA VAL A 90 -13.17 3.86 -5.38
C VAL A 90 -12.33 3.52 -6.61
N PHE A 91 -12.83 3.84 -7.81
CA PHE A 91 -12.09 3.65 -9.05
C PHE A 91 -10.81 4.48 -9.10
N VAL A 92 -10.87 5.77 -8.76
CA VAL A 92 -9.70 6.66 -8.72
C VAL A 92 -8.65 6.14 -7.72
N ALA A 93 -9.07 5.77 -6.50
CA ALA A 93 -8.15 5.21 -5.50
C ALA A 93 -7.49 3.92 -5.99
N THR A 94 -8.25 3.05 -6.66
CA THR A 94 -7.73 1.81 -7.26
C THR A 94 -6.73 2.08 -8.39
N VAL A 95 -7.00 3.04 -9.28
CA VAL A 95 -6.05 3.46 -10.31
C VAL A 95 -4.73 3.91 -9.69
N LEU A 96 -4.79 4.78 -8.68
CA LEU A 96 -3.60 5.28 -7.98
C LEU A 96 -2.84 4.15 -7.29
N ALA A 97 -3.53 3.22 -6.62
CA ALA A 97 -2.92 2.08 -5.97
C ALA A 97 -2.21 1.16 -6.97
N LEU A 98 -2.80 0.90 -8.13
CA LEU A 98 -2.18 0.10 -9.19
C LEU A 98 -0.98 0.80 -9.82
N ILE A 99 -1.07 2.12 -10.07
CA ILE A 99 0.07 2.92 -10.55
C ILE A 99 1.24 2.79 -9.55
N LEU A 100 0.97 2.96 -8.26
CA LEU A 100 2.01 2.82 -7.23
C LEU A 100 2.56 1.40 -7.15
N ALA A 101 1.71 0.36 -7.26
CA ALA A 101 2.13 -1.03 -7.25
C ALA A 101 3.11 -1.37 -8.40
N TRP A 102 2.80 -0.91 -9.61
CA TRP A 102 3.70 -1.08 -10.75
C TRP A 102 4.95 -0.22 -10.62
N ALA A 103 4.82 1.06 -10.28
CA ALA A 103 5.95 1.97 -10.10
C ALA A 103 6.90 1.54 -8.98
N TYR A 104 6.39 0.87 -7.94
CA TYR A 104 7.18 0.33 -6.85
C TYR A 104 8.21 -0.69 -7.32
N SER A 105 7.83 -1.57 -8.26
CA SER A 105 8.65 -2.71 -8.67
C SER A 105 9.23 -2.60 -10.06
N ALA A 106 8.51 -1.98 -11.01
CA ALA A 106 8.87 -1.97 -12.43
C ALA A 106 9.92 -0.90 -12.78
N PRO A 107 10.95 -1.26 -13.59
CA PRO A 107 11.82 -0.26 -14.21
C PRO A 107 11.03 0.64 -15.18
N PRO A 108 11.46 1.88 -15.44
CA PRO A 108 12.66 2.51 -14.88
C PRO A 108 12.46 3.13 -13.50
N VAL A 109 11.21 3.27 -13.02
CA VAL A 109 10.87 4.00 -11.79
C VAL A 109 11.37 3.26 -10.54
N ARG A 110 10.97 2.02 -10.36
CA ARG A 110 11.39 1.09 -9.28
C ARG A 110 11.56 1.80 -7.92
N LEU A 111 10.48 2.38 -7.40
CA LEU A 111 10.48 3.22 -6.18
C LEU A 111 11.12 2.53 -4.98
N LYS A 112 11.00 1.19 -4.88
CA LYS A 112 11.61 0.39 -3.81
C LYS A 112 13.15 0.46 -3.77
N GLY A 113 13.80 0.93 -4.83
CA GLY A 113 15.23 1.20 -4.82
C GLY A 113 15.65 2.38 -3.96
N ASN A 114 14.70 3.18 -3.47
CA ASN A 114 14.95 4.35 -2.63
C ASN A 114 13.98 4.36 -1.44
N GLY A 115 14.52 4.35 -0.22
CA GLY A 115 13.73 4.25 1.01
C GLY A 115 12.70 5.37 1.20
N TRP A 116 12.96 6.59 0.76
CA TRP A 116 11.98 7.67 0.85
C TRP A 116 10.74 7.39 -0.01
N TRP A 117 10.95 7.14 -1.29
CA TRP A 117 9.86 6.94 -2.24
C TRP A 117 9.20 5.56 -2.10
N GLY A 118 10.00 4.53 -1.83
CA GLY A 118 9.48 3.18 -1.62
C GLY A 118 8.59 3.10 -0.38
N ASN A 119 9.06 3.61 0.76
CA ASN A 119 8.29 3.58 2.00
C ASN A 119 7.05 4.48 1.93
N LEU A 120 7.15 5.64 1.23
CA LEU A 120 5.99 6.50 0.97
C LEU A 120 4.95 5.79 0.10
N ALA A 121 5.38 5.13 -0.99
CA ALA A 121 4.47 4.41 -1.86
C ALA A 121 3.74 3.27 -1.13
N VAL A 122 4.43 2.55 -0.25
CA VAL A 122 3.81 1.52 0.61
C VAL A 122 2.82 2.16 1.58
N GLY A 123 3.22 3.21 2.31
CA GLY A 123 2.34 3.90 3.27
C GLY A 123 1.08 4.43 2.61
N VAL A 124 1.21 5.12 1.47
CA VAL A 124 0.06 5.65 0.72
C VAL A 124 -0.84 4.53 0.21
N SER A 125 -0.26 3.43 -0.31
CA SER A 125 -1.07 2.34 -0.88
C SER A 125 -1.78 1.51 0.17
N TYR A 126 -1.08 1.08 1.23
CA TYR A 126 -1.62 0.13 2.22
C TYR A 126 -2.45 0.80 3.31
N GLU A 127 -2.16 2.06 3.64
CA GLU A 127 -2.93 2.83 4.62
C GLU A 127 -3.83 3.85 3.94
N GLY A 128 -3.28 4.83 3.23
CA GLY A 128 -4.02 5.95 2.71
C GLY A 128 -5.11 5.58 1.72
N LEU A 129 -4.74 4.93 0.60
CA LEU A 129 -5.69 4.57 -0.45
C LEU A 129 -6.66 3.48 0.01
N ALA A 130 -6.23 2.55 0.87
CA ALA A 130 -7.12 1.55 1.46
C ALA A 130 -8.15 2.21 2.37
N TRP A 131 -7.76 3.20 3.18
CA TRP A 131 -8.66 3.99 4.03
C TRP A 131 -9.69 4.77 3.19
N VAL A 132 -9.21 5.51 2.19
CA VAL A 132 -10.08 6.24 1.25
C VAL A 132 -11.05 5.31 0.55
N THR A 133 -10.60 4.12 0.10
CA THR A 133 -11.45 3.12 -0.53
C THR A 133 -12.54 2.65 0.41
N GLY A 134 -12.21 2.34 1.67
CA GLY A 134 -13.21 1.91 2.66
C GLY A 134 -14.29 2.97 2.91
N ALA A 135 -13.88 4.24 3.09
CA ALA A 135 -14.82 5.35 3.28
C ALA A 135 -15.66 5.60 2.02
N ALA A 136 -15.05 5.62 0.83
CA ALA A 136 -15.76 5.84 -0.43
C ALA A 136 -16.79 4.73 -0.72
N VAL A 137 -16.49 3.47 -0.40
CA VAL A 137 -17.44 2.35 -0.52
C VAL A 137 -18.69 2.60 0.32
N MET A 138 -18.52 3.05 1.56
CA MET A 138 -19.65 3.36 2.44
C MET A 138 -20.46 4.59 1.98
N LEU A 139 -19.78 5.53 1.30
CA LEU A 139 -20.38 6.75 0.74
C LEU A 139 -20.97 6.56 -0.67
N GLY A 140 -21.17 5.31 -1.13
CA GLY A 140 -21.71 5.03 -2.46
C GLY A 140 -20.80 5.47 -3.60
N GLY A 141 -19.48 5.48 -3.39
CA GLY A 141 -18.46 5.88 -4.36
C GLY A 141 -18.16 7.38 -4.40
N ALA A 142 -18.70 8.18 -3.46
CA ALA A 142 -18.41 9.60 -3.34
C ALA A 142 -17.04 9.88 -2.69
N LEU A 143 -16.54 11.12 -2.87
CA LEU A 143 -15.32 11.58 -2.21
C LEU A 143 -15.54 11.67 -0.71
N PRO A 144 -14.69 11.04 0.11
CA PRO A 144 -14.73 11.23 1.55
C PRO A 144 -14.44 12.70 1.96
N ASP A 145 -14.98 13.09 3.12
CA ASP A 145 -14.69 14.38 3.73
C ASP A 145 -13.19 14.62 3.92
N TRP A 146 -12.77 15.89 3.91
CA TRP A 146 -11.34 16.26 4.03
C TRP A 146 -10.69 15.73 5.31
N ARG A 147 -11.46 15.55 6.41
CA ARG A 147 -10.95 14.99 7.68
C ARG A 147 -10.55 13.54 7.50
N ILE A 148 -11.35 12.77 6.78
CA ILE A 148 -11.04 11.36 6.45
C ILE A 148 -9.78 11.31 5.56
N LEU A 149 -9.67 12.21 4.58
CA LEU A 149 -8.50 12.31 3.73
C LEU A 149 -7.24 12.70 4.54
N ALA A 150 -7.38 13.63 5.48
CA ALA A 150 -6.29 14.02 6.38
C ALA A 150 -5.85 12.86 7.29
N LEU A 151 -6.79 12.11 7.86
CA LEU A 151 -6.50 10.88 8.63
C LEU A 151 -5.75 9.87 7.77
N ALA A 152 -6.25 9.57 6.58
CA ALA A 152 -5.61 8.66 5.64
C ALA A 152 -4.17 9.10 5.31
N GLY A 153 -3.95 10.40 5.10
CA GLY A 153 -2.62 10.98 4.89
C GLY A 153 -1.70 10.86 6.09
N LEU A 154 -2.19 11.18 7.28
CA LEU A 154 -1.42 11.06 8.53
C LEU A 154 -0.98 9.60 8.78
N TYR A 155 -1.90 8.64 8.65
CA TYR A 155 -1.57 7.23 8.83
C TYR A 155 -0.64 6.70 7.74
N SER A 156 -0.73 7.22 6.51
CA SER A 156 0.26 6.94 5.46
C SER A 156 1.67 7.37 5.85
N LEU A 157 1.82 8.53 6.50
CA LEU A 157 3.10 8.99 7.06
C LEU A 157 3.57 8.07 8.20
N GLY A 158 2.68 7.68 9.11
CA GLY A 158 3.00 6.71 10.16
C GLY A 158 3.52 5.38 9.58
N ALA A 159 2.86 4.87 8.54
CA ALA A 159 3.26 3.66 7.85
C ALA A 159 4.63 3.80 7.15
N HIS A 160 4.98 4.98 6.62
CA HIS A 160 6.33 5.25 6.13
C HIS A 160 7.39 5.01 7.23
N GLY A 161 7.12 5.45 8.46
CA GLY A 161 8.01 5.20 9.60
C GLY A 161 8.13 3.71 9.94
N ILE A 162 7.02 2.97 9.93
CA ILE A 162 7.01 1.51 10.14
C ILE A 162 7.87 0.81 9.08
N MET A 163 7.72 1.19 7.81
CA MET A 163 8.53 0.64 6.72
C MET A 163 10.02 0.97 6.89
N THR A 164 10.34 2.19 7.35
CA THR A 164 11.72 2.57 7.66
C THR A 164 12.32 1.67 8.75
N LEU A 165 11.57 1.34 9.81
CA LEU A 165 12.02 0.40 10.83
C LEU A 165 12.22 -1.02 10.26
N ASN A 166 11.35 -1.43 9.34
CA ASN A 166 11.49 -2.72 8.67
C ASN A 166 12.78 -2.83 7.84
N ASP A 167 13.29 -1.72 7.29
CA ASP A 167 14.53 -1.67 6.51
C ASP A 167 15.79 -1.97 7.34
N PHE A 168 15.74 -1.78 8.66
CA PHE A 168 16.91 -2.01 9.53
C PHE A 168 17.43 -3.45 9.48
N LYS A 169 16.56 -4.42 9.31
CA LYS A 169 16.96 -5.83 9.18
C LYS A 169 17.67 -6.15 7.87
N ALA A 170 17.51 -5.27 6.85
CA ALA A 170 18.00 -5.49 5.49
C ALA A 170 19.28 -4.69 5.16
N ILE A 171 19.82 -3.86 6.06
CA ILE A 171 20.93 -2.92 5.79
C ILE A 171 22.08 -3.57 5.02
N ALA A 172 22.56 -4.73 5.48
CA ALA A 172 23.71 -5.41 4.84
C ALA A 172 23.38 -5.93 3.42
N GLY A 173 22.14 -6.40 3.22
CA GLY A 173 21.64 -6.83 1.90
C GLY A 173 21.46 -5.65 0.95
N ASP A 174 20.83 -4.59 1.45
CA ASP A 174 20.57 -3.37 0.70
C ASP A 174 21.86 -2.72 0.18
N GLN A 175 22.89 -2.64 1.04
CA GLN A 175 24.21 -2.12 0.65
C GLN A 175 24.84 -2.95 -0.48
N ARG A 176 24.76 -4.27 -0.39
CA ARG A 176 25.32 -5.18 -1.42
C ARG A 176 24.58 -5.09 -2.75
N MET A 177 23.27 -4.85 -2.69
CA MET A 177 22.39 -4.81 -3.86
C MET A 177 22.19 -3.39 -4.43
N GLY A 178 22.83 -2.37 -3.83
CA GLY A 178 22.70 -0.98 -4.25
C GLY A 178 21.33 -0.37 -3.97
N VAL A 179 20.55 -0.97 -3.05
CA VAL A 179 19.28 -0.43 -2.57
C VAL A 179 19.56 0.69 -1.57
N ARG A 180 18.97 1.83 -1.80
CA ARG A 180 19.15 3.04 -0.98
C ARG A 180 18.01 3.16 0.04
N SER A 181 17.87 2.18 0.95
CA SER A 181 16.94 2.28 2.08
C SER A 181 17.35 3.41 3.03
N LEU A 182 16.41 3.91 3.87
CA LEU A 182 16.73 5.05 4.76
C LEU A 182 17.91 4.76 5.70
N PRO A 183 18.01 3.59 6.35
CA PRO A 183 19.17 3.28 7.18
C PRO A 183 20.49 3.24 6.40
N VAL A 184 20.46 2.87 5.11
CA VAL A 184 21.65 2.90 4.24
C VAL A 184 22.02 4.34 3.85
N GLN A 185 21.03 5.21 3.59
CA GLN A 185 21.27 6.59 3.17
C GLN A 185 21.71 7.51 4.33
N LEU A 186 21.08 7.36 5.48
CA LEU A 186 21.23 8.29 6.62
C LEU A 186 22.10 7.73 7.74
N GLY A 187 22.32 6.41 7.75
CA GLY A 187 22.83 5.70 8.92
C GLY A 187 21.70 5.34 9.91
N ALA A 188 21.96 4.34 10.76
CA ALA A 188 20.95 3.76 11.65
C ALA A 188 20.34 4.77 12.63
N GLY A 189 21.16 5.61 13.26
CA GLY A 189 20.67 6.60 14.25
C GLY A 189 19.68 7.61 13.65
N PRO A 190 20.07 8.41 12.63
CA PRO A 190 19.17 9.36 11.99
C PRO A 190 17.93 8.70 11.34
N ALA A 191 18.07 7.52 10.75
CA ALA A 191 16.92 6.79 10.21
C ALA A 191 15.92 6.37 11.29
N ALA A 192 16.39 5.95 12.47
CA ALA A 192 15.52 5.65 13.60
C ALA A 192 14.79 6.91 14.11
N TRP A 193 15.45 8.06 14.15
CA TRP A 193 14.80 9.33 14.48
C TRP A 193 13.71 9.71 13.48
N VAL A 194 13.99 9.62 12.18
CA VAL A 194 12.98 9.85 11.14
C VAL A 194 11.78 8.93 11.32
N ALA A 195 12.03 7.63 11.49
CA ALA A 195 10.96 6.66 11.71
C ALA A 195 10.11 7.02 12.95
N SER A 196 10.75 7.31 14.08
CA SER A 196 10.06 7.67 15.33
C SER A 196 9.21 8.93 15.17
N LEU A 197 9.77 9.98 14.55
CA LEU A 197 9.04 11.23 14.33
C LEU A 197 7.81 11.05 13.48
N VAL A 198 7.91 10.37 12.32
CA VAL A 198 6.75 10.20 11.45
C VAL A 198 5.72 9.22 12.03
N MET A 199 6.12 8.26 12.87
CA MET A 199 5.20 7.36 13.57
C MET A 199 4.45 8.04 14.71
N THR A 200 5.07 8.99 15.40
CA THR A 200 4.43 9.73 16.51
C THR A 200 3.56 10.88 16.01
N LEU A 201 3.75 11.35 14.78
CA LEU A 201 2.99 12.47 14.23
C LEU A 201 1.46 12.23 14.19
N PRO A 202 0.94 11.10 13.66
CA PRO A 202 -0.50 10.87 13.63
C PRO A 202 -1.19 10.95 15.00
N PRO A 203 -0.74 10.21 16.03
CA PRO A 203 -1.40 10.26 17.34
C PRO A 203 -1.24 11.63 18.02
N THR A 204 -0.13 12.34 17.84
CA THR A 204 0.05 13.68 18.44
C THR A 204 -0.86 14.72 17.80
N VAL A 205 -1.00 14.71 16.46
CA VAL A 205 -1.92 15.59 15.76
C VAL A 205 -3.36 15.34 16.19
N LEU A 206 -3.78 14.07 16.27
CA LEU A 206 -5.13 13.71 16.72
C LEU A 206 -5.38 14.13 18.17
N ALA A 207 -4.44 13.91 19.07
CA ALA A 207 -4.55 14.34 20.47
C ALA A 207 -4.66 15.87 20.60
N ALA A 208 -3.93 16.61 19.77
CA ALA A 208 -3.97 18.07 19.77
C ALA A 208 -5.23 18.66 19.12
N SER A 209 -5.83 17.94 18.19
CA SER A 209 -7.04 18.41 17.46
C SER A 209 -8.31 18.33 18.28
N GLY A 210 -8.33 17.60 19.40
CA GLY A 210 -9.51 17.42 20.23
C GLY A 210 -10.69 16.80 19.46
N PRO A 211 -11.95 17.12 19.83
CA PRO A 211 -13.13 16.54 19.21
C PRO A 211 -13.44 17.10 17.79
N THR A 212 -12.53 17.81 17.17
CA THR A 212 -12.70 18.37 15.80
C THR A 212 -12.39 17.37 14.68
N PHE A 213 -11.76 16.23 15.01
CA PHE A 213 -11.57 15.09 14.11
C PHE A 213 -12.54 13.96 14.34
#